data_dd5e258d42c5ca5d3782b9fe09a9d44a
#
_entry.id   dd5e258d42c5ca5d3782b9fe09a9d44a
#
_cell.length_a   1.000
_cell.length_b   1.000
_cell.length_c   1.000
_cell.angle_alpha   90.00
_cell.angle_beta   90.00
_cell.angle_gamma   90.00
#
_symmetry.space_group_name_H-M   'P 1'
#
loop_
_entity.id
_entity.type
_entity.pdbx_description
1 polymer ?
#
loop_
_entity_poly.entity_id
_entity_poly.type
_entity_poly.pdbx_seq_one_letter_code
_entity_poly.pdbx_strand_id
1 'polypeptide(L)'
;MSVLRTALYCRLSKDDMVQGDSESIKTQKAMLTQYAKEHGFLVVEIYVDDGFSGLNFDRPSFNRMLDDIEAGKIDVVITKDLSRLGRDHLKVGHFTEIYFPMKNVRYIAVNDGVDSERGDSEGMAAIRNLFNEWYPRDTSKKVRVSLHQRGISGKHMGKPPYGYRCDPADKDHWILDEDAAPIVKYIFDLTVSGKGPDAIARILEDQKVLTTKALYAQRKGKPMPERPYHWAGQSVAGILERMEYTGCTCNFKIYSKSYKLKQRIPNSPEDMFILPDTQDAIVSQAQWDRVQELRKNKRRPTKAAVSYTHLTLPTT
;
A
#
# COMPACT_ATOMS: atom_id res chain seq x y z
N MET A 1 -41.10 -17.64 13.07
CA MET A 1 -40.14 -16.58 12.72
C MET A 1 -39.52 -16.06 14.02
N SER A 2 -38.21 -16.09 14.13
CA SER A 2 -37.51 -15.51 15.31
C SER A 2 -37.77 -14.01 15.36
N VAL A 3 -38.18 -13.50 16.50
CA VAL A 3 -38.43 -12.06 16.70
C VAL A 3 -37.06 -11.36 16.71
N LEU A 4 -36.81 -10.46 15.74
CA LEU A 4 -35.53 -9.75 15.60
C LEU A 4 -35.38 -8.68 16.69
N ARG A 5 -34.32 -8.79 17.49
CA ARG A 5 -33.98 -7.86 18.58
C ARG A 5 -33.39 -6.59 17.97
N THR A 6 -34.06 -5.47 18.16
CA THR A 6 -33.78 -4.26 17.42
C THR A 6 -33.31 -3.12 18.33
N ALA A 7 -32.19 -2.51 17.94
CA ALA A 7 -31.68 -1.26 18.51
C ALA A 7 -32.15 -0.07 17.67
N LEU A 8 -32.68 0.95 18.32
CA LEU A 8 -32.96 2.25 17.71
C LEU A 8 -31.83 3.21 18.06
N TYR A 9 -31.19 3.83 17.06
CA TYR A 9 -30.14 4.80 17.31
C TYR A 9 -30.58 6.20 16.86
N CYS A 10 -30.56 7.14 17.82
CA CYS A 10 -30.94 8.54 17.63
C CYS A 10 -29.75 9.45 17.91
N ARG A 11 -29.49 10.43 17.04
CA ARG A 11 -28.42 11.42 17.23
C ARG A 11 -28.90 12.83 16.84
N LEU A 12 -28.51 13.82 17.65
CA LEU A 12 -28.65 15.23 17.33
C LEU A 12 -27.30 15.94 17.56
N SER A 13 -26.85 16.76 16.61
CA SER A 13 -25.65 17.57 16.79
C SER A 13 -26.02 19.00 17.18
N LYS A 14 -25.06 19.73 17.79
CA LYS A 14 -25.25 21.17 18.08
C LYS A 14 -25.48 21.99 16.80
N ASP A 15 -24.91 21.58 15.70
CA ASP A 15 -25.04 22.24 14.40
C ASP A 15 -26.44 22.04 13.79
N ASP A 16 -27.11 20.92 14.10
CA ASP A 16 -28.48 20.65 13.63
C ASP A 16 -29.51 21.57 14.33
N MET A 17 -29.17 22.16 15.50
CA MET A 17 -30.01 23.12 16.19
C MET A 17 -30.00 24.52 15.53
N VAL A 18 -28.96 24.89 14.81
CA VAL A 18 -28.75 26.20 14.17
C VAL A 18 -29.45 26.30 12.81
N GLN A 19 -29.73 25.21 12.15
CA GLN A 19 -30.30 25.18 10.80
C GLN A 19 -31.83 25.10 10.70
N GLY A 20 -32.56 25.34 11.81
CA GLY A 20 -34.01 25.44 11.77
C GLY A 20 -34.82 24.15 11.66
N ASP A 21 -34.19 23.02 11.39
CA ASP A 21 -34.76 21.66 11.38
C ASP A 21 -34.52 20.99 12.74
N SER A 22 -35.11 21.54 13.79
CA SER A 22 -35.06 20.93 15.13
C SER A 22 -36.02 19.75 15.24
N GLU A 23 -35.79 18.67 14.52
CA GLU A 23 -36.38 17.39 14.90
C GLU A 23 -35.79 16.97 16.23
N SER A 24 -36.54 17.17 17.30
CA SER A 24 -36.08 16.77 18.62
C SER A 24 -35.81 15.26 18.66
N ILE A 25 -34.90 14.81 19.52
CA ILE A 25 -34.69 13.38 19.81
C ILE A 25 -36.03 12.66 20.09
N LYS A 26 -37.02 13.36 20.67
CA LYS A 26 -38.36 12.82 20.89
C LYS A 26 -39.06 12.41 19.59
N THR A 27 -38.98 13.26 18.55
CA THR A 27 -39.58 12.97 17.25
C THR A 27 -38.89 11.79 16.57
N GLN A 28 -37.53 11.73 16.63
CA GLN A 28 -36.80 10.57 16.10
C GLN A 28 -37.19 9.26 16.80
N LYS A 29 -37.25 9.27 18.14
CA LYS A 29 -37.70 8.11 18.93
C LYS A 29 -39.10 7.65 18.54
N ALA A 30 -40.06 8.59 18.48
CA ALA A 30 -41.44 8.26 18.12
C ALA A 30 -41.55 7.66 16.73
N MET A 31 -40.88 8.27 15.72
CA MET A 31 -40.86 7.78 14.35
C MET A 31 -40.24 6.38 14.25
N LEU A 32 -39.06 6.15 14.84
CA LEU A 32 -38.37 4.86 14.77
C LEU A 32 -39.12 3.76 15.52
N THR A 33 -39.75 4.08 16.68
CA THR A 33 -40.59 3.13 17.42
C THR A 33 -41.82 2.74 16.63
N GLN A 34 -42.45 3.72 15.95
CA GLN A 34 -43.60 3.45 15.09
C GLN A 34 -43.21 2.56 13.92
N TYR A 35 -42.09 2.86 13.23
CA TYR A 35 -41.56 2.05 12.14
C TYR A 35 -41.26 0.62 12.58
N ALA A 36 -40.59 0.44 13.73
CA ALA A 36 -40.29 -0.87 14.28
C ALA A 36 -41.56 -1.69 14.55
N LYS A 37 -42.60 -1.03 15.13
CA LYS A 37 -43.90 -1.67 15.41
C LYS A 37 -44.61 -2.13 14.13
N GLU A 38 -44.64 -1.25 13.11
CA GLU A 38 -45.29 -1.54 11.80
C GLU A 38 -44.64 -2.70 11.05
N HIS A 39 -43.31 -2.89 11.24
CA HIS A 39 -42.55 -3.95 10.59
C HIS A 39 -42.30 -5.18 11.48
N GLY A 40 -42.88 -5.23 12.67
CA GLY A 40 -42.80 -6.41 13.56
C GLY A 40 -41.44 -6.60 14.23
N PHE A 41 -40.65 -5.55 14.36
CA PHE A 41 -39.37 -5.57 15.07
C PHE A 41 -39.54 -5.41 16.59
N LEU A 42 -38.80 -6.21 17.38
CA LEU A 42 -38.77 -6.09 18.84
C LEU A 42 -37.72 -5.08 19.27
N VAL A 43 -38.12 -3.90 19.68
CA VAL A 43 -37.21 -2.89 20.22
C VAL A 43 -36.69 -3.33 21.58
N VAL A 44 -35.40 -3.60 21.69
CA VAL A 44 -34.73 -4.02 22.94
C VAL A 44 -34.10 -2.83 23.65
N GLU A 45 -33.59 -1.82 22.91
CA GLU A 45 -32.94 -0.64 23.51
C GLU A 45 -33.01 0.56 22.54
N ILE A 46 -33.02 1.77 23.12
CA ILE A 46 -32.93 3.02 22.37
C ILE A 46 -31.69 3.78 22.81
N TYR A 47 -30.72 3.87 21.88
CA TYR A 47 -29.45 4.56 22.08
C TYR A 47 -29.54 6.00 21.63
N VAL A 48 -29.08 6.94 22.46
CA VAL A 48 -29.21 8.38 22.19
C VAL A 48 -27.91 9.09 22.46
N ASP A 49 -27.39 9.77 21.45
CA ASP A 49 -26.25 10.68 21.55
C ASP A 49 -26.71 12.10 21.18
N ASP A 50 -27.06 12.89 22.20
CA ASP A 50 -27.49 14.29 22.05
C ASP A 50 -26.29 15.22 22.18
N GLY A 51 -26.15 16.19 21.27
CA GLY A 51 -25.03 17.14 21.23
C GLY A 51 -23.72 16.61 20.64
N PHE A 52 -23.69 15.40 20.09
CA PHE A 52 -22.50 14.79 19.49
C PHE A 52 -22.43 14.98 17.97
N SER A 53 -21.23 15.36 17.47
CA SER A 53 -20.98 15.54 16.04
C SER A 53 -21.07 14.21 15.28
N GLY A 54 -21.60 14.26 14.05
CA GLY A 54 -21.58 13.11 13.12
C GLY A 54 -20.21 12.75 12.56
N LEU A 55 -19.19 13.61 12.72
CA LEU A 55 -17.83 13.38 12.24
C LEU A 55 -17.02 12.46 13.17
N ASN A 56 -17.33 12.44 14.46
CA ASN A 56 -16.68 11.58 15.43
C ASN A 56 -17.58 10.39 15.78
N PHE A 57 -17.01 9.18 15.85
CA PHE A 57 -17.68 7.94 16.26
C PHE A 57 -17.38 7.55 17.73
N ASP A 58 -16.58 8.32 18.42
CA ASP A 58 -16.38 8.18 19.86
C ASP A 58 -17.56 8.87 20.60
N ARG A 59 -18.65 8.11 20.73
CA ARG A 59 -19.93 8.55 21.31
C ARG A 59 -20.39 7.50 22.31
N PRO A 60 -20.76 7.90 23.54
CA PRO A 60 -21.05 6.95 24.61
C PRO A 60 -22.14 5.93 24.27
N SER A 61 -23.29 6.40 23.74
CA SER A 61 -24.39 5.47 23.41
C SER A 61 -24.11 4.64 22.17
N PHE A 62 -23.39 5.19 21.19
CA PHE A 62 -22.95 4.43 20.02
C PHE A 62 -21.99 3.31 20.42
N ASN A 63 -20.99 3.60 21.27
CA ASN A 63 -20.04 2.58 21.75
C ASN A 63 -20.79 1.50 22.56
N ARG A 64 -21.71 1.87 23.44
CA ARG A 64 -22.55 0.91 24.17
C ARG A 64 -23.39 0.04 23.23
N MET A 65 -23.92 0.59 22.15
CA MET A 65 -24.62 -0.19 21.12
C MET A 65 -23.68 -1.20 20.44
N LEU A 66 -22.43 -0.83 20.16
CA LEU A 66 -21.45 -1.74 19.61
C LEU A 66 -21.09 -2.88 20.58
N ASP A 67 -20.95 -2.57 21.87
CA ASP A 67 -20.72 -3.57 22.92
C ASP A 67 -21.89 -4.57 23.02
N ASP A 68 -23.13 -4.10 22.90
CA ASP A 68 -24.31 -4.95 22.91
C ASP A 68 -24.47 -5.78 21.62
N ILE A 69 -23.98 -5.26 20.47
CA ILE A 69 -23.83 -6.05 19.23
C ILE A 69 -22.77 -7.13 19.41
N GLU A 70 -21.62 -6.81 20.00
CA GLU A 70 -20.56 -7.78 20.30
C GLU A 70 -21.06 -8.89 21.24
N ALA A 71 -21.90 -8.53 22.21
CA ALA A 71 -22.54 -9.49 23.12
C ALA A 71 -23.67 -10.30 22.46
N GLY A 72 -23.95 -10.09 21.17
CA GLY A 72 -25.00 -10.80 20.45
C GLY A 72 -26.42 -10.50 20.91
N LYS A 73 -26.69 -9.32 21.48
CA LYS A 73 -28.00 -8.88 21.98
C LYS A 73 -28.88 -8.19 20.94
N ILE A 74 -28.27 -7.77 19.81
CA ILE A 74 -28.89 -6.94 18.77
C ILE A 74 -28.77 -7.64 17.42
N ASP A 75 -29.89 -7.79 16.73
CA ASP A 75 -29.97 -8.39 15.39
C ASP A 75 -30.21 -7.33 14.31
N VAL A 76 -30.80 -6.17 14.70
CA VAL A 76 -31.14 -5.07 13.77
C VAL A 76 -30.80 -3.72 14.40
N VAL A 77 -30.19 -2.83 13.61
CA VAL A 77 -29.99 -1.42 13.97
C VAL A 77 -30.81 -0.54 13.03
N ILE A 78 -31.65 0.34 13.59
CA ILE A 78 -32.48 1.27 12.82
C ILE A 78 -32.09 2.70 13.17
N THR A 79 -31.86 3.53 12.13
CA THR A 79 -31.66 4.98 12.24
C THR A 79 -32.69 5.71 11.39
N LYS A 80 -32.90 7.01 11.66
CA LYS A 80 -33.77 7.83 10.82
C LYS A 80 -33.21 7.96 9.39
N ASP A 81 -31.95 8.31 9.29
CA ASP A 81 -31.19 8.47 8.07
C ASP A 81 -29.71 8.12 8.30
N LEU A 82 -28.92 7.99 7.24
CA LEU A 82 -27.50 7.69 7.29
C LEU A 82 -26.69 8.72 8.06
N SER A 83 -27.11 10.00 8.01
CA SER A 83 -26.40 11.07 8.72
C SER A 83 -26.47 10.89 10.24
N ARG A 84 -27.49 10.17 10.76
CA ARG A 84 -27.60 9.83 12.19
C ARG A 84 -26.55 8.79 12.57
N LEU A 85 -26.29 7.82 11.72
CA LEU A 85 -25.15 6.90 11.93
C LEU A 85 -23.82 7.67 11.92
N GLY A 86 -23.60 8.50 10.90
CA GLY A 86 -22.40 9.35 10.81
C GLY A 86 -22.39 10.25 9.58
N ARG A 87 -21.57 11.32 9.63
CA ARG A 87 -21.29 12.20 8.49
C ARG A 87 -19.95 11.85 7.79
N ASP A 88 -19.15 11.00 8.42
CA ASP A 88 -17.93 10.46 7.83
C ASP A 88 -18.28 9.23 6.96
N HIS A 89 -18.33 9.43 5.65
CA HIS A 89 -18.73 8.40 4.69
C HIS A 89 -17.87 7.14 4.74
N LEU A 90 -16.57 7.26 5.10
CA LEU A 90 -15.69 6.11 5.23
C LEU A 90 -16.07 5.23 6.42
N LYS A 91 -16.34 5.87 7.55
CA LYS A 91 -16.74 5.15 8.77
C LYS A 91 -18.16 4.59 8.65
N VAL A 92 -19.09 5.35 8.04
CA VAL A 92 -20.43 4.84 7.74
C VAL A 92 -20.33 3.60 6.85
N GLY A 93 -19.58 3.68 5.74
CA GLY A 93 -19.35 2.53 4.85
C GLY A 93 -18.69 1.35 5.56
N HIS A 94 -17.73 1.58 6.45
CA HIS A 94 -17.14 0.52 7.26
C HIS A 94 -18.17 -0.19 8.13
N PHE A 95 -19.04 0.57 8.82
CA PHE A 95 -20.08 -0.05 9.64
C PHE A 95 -21.13 -0.78 8.81
N THR A 96 -21.61 -0.20 7.70
CA THR A 96 -22.68 -0.79 6.90
C THR A 96 -22.23 -1.94 6.01
N GLU A 97 -21.00 -1.90 5.47
CA GLU A 97 -20.49 -2.89 4.51
C GLU A 97 -19.58 -3.95 5.14
N ILE A 98 -19.00 -3.70 6.32
CA ILE A 98 -18.07 -4.62 6.96
C ILE A 98 -18.57 -5.04 8.34
N TYR A 99 -18.69 -4.10 9.28
CA TYR A 99 -18.90 -4.41 10.68
C TYR A 99 -20.26 -5.09 10.95
N PHE A 100 -21.35 -4.46 10.52
CA PHE A 100 -22.68 -5.04 10.73
C PHE A 100 -22.88 -6.39 10.02
N PRO A 101 -22.46 -6.53 8.74
CA PRO A 101 -22.48 -7.86 8.09
C PRO A 101 -21.63 -8.91 8.79
N MET A 102 -20.42 -8.58 9.29
CA MET A 102 -19.60 -9.52 10.06
C MET A 102 -20.28 -10.02 11.34
N LYS A 103 -21.11 -9.18 11.94
CA LYS A 103 -21.86 -9.53 13.17
C LYS A 103 -23.27 -10.07 12.88
N ASN A 104 -23.61 -10.28 11.59
CA ASN A 104 -24.94 -10.68 11.13
C ASN A 104 -26.04 -9.70 11.62
N VAL A 105 -25.73 -8.40 11.69
CA VAL A 105 -26.66 -7.35 12.10
C VAL A 105 -27.20 -6.67 10.85
N ARG A 106 -28.53 -6.62 10.70
CA ARG A 106 -29.22 -5.87 9.66
C ARG A 106 -29.22 -4.39 9.99
N TYR A 107 -28.93 -3.53 9.02
CA TYR A 107 -28.96 -2.08 9.16
C TYR A 107 -30.05 -1.46 8.30
N ILE A 108 -30.85 -0.56 8.90
CA ILE A 108 -31.95 0.15 8.22
C ILE A 108 -31.83 1.66 8.48
N ALA A 109 -31.81 2.47 7.40
CA ALA A 109 -31.98 3.93 7.46
C ALA A 109 -33.31 4.30 6.79
N VAL A 110 -34.30 4.66 7.59
CA VAL A 110 -35.71 4.73 7.17
C VAL A 110 -35.94 5.75 6.05
N ASN A 111 -35.48 7.00 6.25
CA ASN A 111 -35.69 8.06 5.27
C ASN A 111 -34.90 7.89 3.98
N ASP A 112 -33.76 7.24 4.05
CA ASP A 112 -32.89 7.01 2.88
C ASP A 112 -33.28 5.73 2.11
N GLY A 113 -34.27 4.98 2.60
CA GLY A 113 -34.69 3.71 1.98
C GLY A 113 -33.60 2.65 1.99
N VAL A 114 -32.63 2.77 2.90
CA VAL A 114 -31.50 1.84 3.03
C VAL A 114 -31.91 0.66 3.90
N ASP A 115 -31.69 -0.56 3.41
CA ASP A 115 -31.91 -1.80 4.13
C ASP A 115 -30.86 -2.83 3.68
N SER A 116 -29.98 -3.24 4.59
CA SER A 116 -28.88 -4.13 4.26
C SER A 116 -29.33 -5.55 3.86
N GLU A 117 -30.53 -5.97 4.24
CA GLU A 117 -31.12 -7.26 3.83
C GLU A 117 -31.68 -7.18 2.40
N ARG A 118 -32.14 -6.00 1.97
CA ARG A 118 -32.61 -5.73 0.62
C ARG A 118 -31.47 -5.23 -0.25
N GLY A 119 -30.45 -6.05 -0.49
CA GLY A 119 -29.15 -5.71 -1.09
C GLY A 119 -29.11 -4.81 -2.34
N ASP A 120 -30.25 -4.53 -2.98
CA ASP A 120 -30.39 -3.74 -4.21
C ASP A 120 -31.10 -2.38 -3.98
N SER A 121 -31.20 -1.86 -2.75
CA SER A 121 -31.71 -0.51 -2.54
C SER A 121 -30.75 0.52 -3.15
N GLU A 122 -31.26 1.53 -3.88
CA GLU A 122 -30.47 2.60 -4.50
C GLU A 122 -29.52 3.28 -3.48
N GLY A 123 -29.98 3.44 -2.23
CA GLY A 123 -29.18 3.99 -1.14
C GLY A 123 -27.97 3.13 -0.76
N MET A 124 -28.13 1.80 -0.68
CA MET A 124 -27.00 0.90 -0.41
C MET A 124 -26.01 0.85 -1.59
N ALA A 125 -26.50 0.89 -2.83
CA ALA A 125 -25.63 0.95 -3.99
C ALA A 125 -24.78 2.22 -4.00
N ALA A 126 -25.37 3.38 -3.64
CA ALA A 126 -24.64 4.64 -3.54
C ALA A 126 -23.55 4.60 -2.45
N ILE A 127 -23.86 4.06 -1.26
CA ILE A 127 -22.88 3.89 -0.18
C ILE A 127 -21.77 2.95 -0.60
N ARG A 128 -22.11 1.81 -1.19
CA ARG A 128 -21.14 0.81 -1.66
C ARG A 128 -20.21 1.41 -2.71
N ASN A 129 -20.72 2.19 -3.65
CA ASN A 129 -19.91 2.85 -4.67
C ASN A 129 -18.96 3.89 -4.05
N LEU A 130 -19.43 4.72 -3.13
CA LEU A 130 -18.59 5.67 -2.39
C LEU A 130 -17.51 4.94 -1.59
N PHE A 131 -17.88 3.88 -0.85
CA PHE A 131 -16.94 3.09 -0.07
C PHE A 131 -15.87 2.42 -0.94
N ASN A 132 -16.29 1.80 -2.06
CA ASN A 132 -15.38 1.14 -3.01
C ASN A 132 -14.39 2.12 -3.65
N GLU A 133 -14.75 3.39 -3.80
CA GLU A 133 -13.85 4.41 -4.33
C GLU A 133 -12.94 5.02 -3.24
N TRP A 134 -13.46 5.33 -2.09
CA TRP A 134 -12.77 6.09 -1.05
C TRP A 134 -11.91 5.22 -0.15
N TYR A 135 -12.36 4.04 0.24
CA TYR A 135 -11.63 3.13 1.12
C TYR A 135 -10.24 2.73 0.56
N PRO A 136 -10.11 2.29 -0.70
CA PRO A 136 -8.79 2.00 -1.27
C PRO A 136 -7.89 3.24 -1.35
N ARG A 137 -8.47 4.42 -1.60
CA ARG A 137 -7.73 5.69 -1.64
C ARG A 137 -7.16 6.07 -0.28
N ASP A 138 -7.98 6.00 0.78
CA ASP A 138 -7.56 6.32 2.14
C ASP A 138 -6.53 5.32 2.67
N THR A 139 -6.78 4.03 2.48
CA THR A 139 -5.83 2.96 2.82
C THR A 139 -4.50 3.15 2.10
N SER A 140 -4.52 3.45 0.79
CA SER A 140 -3.30 3.72 0.02
C SER A 140 -2.54 4.93 0.56
N LYS A 141 -3.24 6.00 0.98
CA LYS A 141 -2.61 7.18 1.59
C LYS A 141 -1.93 6.83 2.92
N LYS A 142 -2.61 6.10 3.79
CA LYS A 142 -2.06 5.66 5.09
C LYS A 142 -0.83 4.76 4.93
N VAL A 143 -0.90 3.78 4.02
CA VAL A 143 0.24 2.91 3.69
C VAL A 143 1.42 3.71 3.15
N ARG A 144 1.18 4.70 2.26
CA ARG A 144 2.26 5.55 1.74
C ARG A 144 2.93 6.37 2.85
N VAL A 145 2.15 6.96 3.75
CA VAL A 145 2.71 7.72 4.90
C VAL A 145 3.56 6.81 5.79
N SER A 146 3.07 5.63 6.14
CA SER A 146 3.80 4.65 6.94
C SER A 146 5.09 4.19 6.26
N LEU A 147 5.03 3.86 4.95
CA LEU A 147 6.21 3.48 4.17
C LEU A 147 7.21 4.64 4.07
N HIS A 148 6.74 5.88 3.90
CA HIS A 148 7.60 7.05 3.83
C HIS A 148 8.32 7.27 5.16
N GLN A 149 7.63 7.22 6.30
CA GLN A 149 8.24 7.31 7.62
C GLN A 149 9.28 6.23 7.86
N ARG A 150 8.95 4.97 7.48
CA ARG A 150 9.88 3.84 7.58
C ARG A 150 11.11 4.05 6.70
N GLY A 151 10.95 4.57 5.48
CA GLY A 151 12.04 4.82 4.56
C GLY A 151 12.98 5.93 5.04
N ILE A 152 12.45 7.01 5.64
CA ILE A 152 13.25 8.11 6.21
C ILE A 152 14.00 7.67 7.48
N SER A 153 13.46 6.72 8.25
CA SER A 153 14.14 6.20 9.45
C SER A 153 15.37 5.34 9.13
N GLY A 154 15.78 5.24 7.84
CA GLY A 154 16.97 4.50 7.42
C GLY A 154 16.77 3.00 7.26
N LYS A 155 15.55 2.49 7.48
CA LYS A 155 15.25 1.08 7.29
C LYS A 155 15.22 0.71 5.81
N HIS A 156 15.75 -0.45 5.47
CA HIS A 156 15.67 -0.95 4.10
C HIS A 156 14.21 -1.30 3.72
N MET A 157 13.73 -0.71 2.64
CA MET A 157 12.36 -0.93 2.17
C MET A 157 12.21 -2.10 1.18
N GLY A 158 13.30 -2.70 0.77
CA GLY A 158 13.34 -3.75 -0.23
C GLY A 158 14.02 -5.03 0.25
N LYS A 159 14.07 -6.01 -0.65
CA LYS A 159 14.90 -7.20 -0.43
C LYS A 159 16.36 -6.85 -0.64
N PRO A 160 17.30 -7.49 0.12
CA PRO A 160 18.72 -7.28 -0.09
C PRO A 160 19.10 -7.63 -1.53
N PRO A 161 19.97 -6.83 -2.16
CA PRO A 161 20.54 -7.16 -3.45
C PRO A 161 21.53 -8.32 -3.32
N TYR A 162 21.92 -8.93 -4.44
CA TYR A 162 22.95 -9.96 -4.48
C TYR A 162 24.24 -9.42 -3.84
N GLY A 163 24.85 -10.16 -2.95
CA GLY A 163 26.00 -9.72 -2.14
C GLY A 163 25.62 -9.32 -0.70
N TYR A 164 24.32 -9.14 -0.41
CA TYR A 164 23.82 -8.92 0.93
C TYR A 164 22.72 -9.92 1.28
N ARG A 165 22.51 -10.12 2.56
CA ARG A 165 21.37 -10.88 3.14
C ARG A 165 20.77 -10.10 4.30
N CYS A 166 19.49 -10.40 4.62
CA CYS A 166 18.89 -9.83 5.83
C CYS A 166 19.61 -10.36 7.07
N ASP A 167 19.82 -9.49 8.06
CA ASP A 167 20.29 -9.90 9.37
C ASP A 167 19.20 -10.77 10.03
N PRO A 168 19.56 -11.96 10.54
CA PRO A 168 18.63 -12.79 11.31
C PRO A 168 18.05 -12.11 12.56
N ALA A 169 18.81 -11.20 13.17
CA ALA A 169 18.41 -10.45 14.37
C ALA A 169 17.54 -9.24 14.04
N ASP A 170 17.82 -8.55 12.92
CA ASP A 170 17.04 -7.40 12.45
C ASP A 170 16.79 -7.50 10.94
N LYS A 171 15.56 -7.87 10.57
CA LYS A 171 15.15 -8.02 9.16
C LYS A 171 15.20 -6.73 8.36
N ASP A 172 15.24 -5.57 9.02
CA ASP A 172 15.32 -4.26 8.39
C ASP A 172 16.78 -3.84 8.13
N HIS A 173 17.77 -4.65 8.59
CA HIS A 173 19.19 -4.44 8.38
C HIS A 173 19.77 -5.48 7.41
N TRP A 174 20.80 -5.09 6.63
CA TRP A 174 21.49 -5.98 5.71
C TRP A 174 22.91 -6.22 6.17
N ILE A 175 23.33 -7.46 6.07
CA ILE A 175 24.70 -7.91 6.36
C ILE A 175 25.33 -8.49 5.10
N LEU A 176 26.66 -8.52 5.05
CA LEU A 176 27.41 -9.11 3.94
C LEU A 176 27.05 -10.60 3.78
N ASP A 177 26.94 -11.00 2.54
CA ASP A 177 26.79 -12.39 2.14
C ASP A 177 28.18 -12.94 1.77
N GLU A 178 28.73 -13.81 2.60
CA GLU A 178 30.09 -14.33 2.47
C GLU A 178 30.35 -15.02 1.11
N ASP A 179 29.34 -15.67 0.53
CA ASP A 179 29.46 -16.34 -0.76
C ASP A 179 29.30 -15.37 -1.95
N ALA A 180 28.42 -14.37 -1.80
CA ALA A 180 28.01 -13.51 -2.91
C ALA A 180 28.75 -12.16 -2.95
N ALA A 181 29.16 -11.61 -1.80
CA ALA A 181 29.86 -10.33 -1.75
C ALA A 181 31.21 -10.34 -2.51
N PRO A 182 32.05 -11.40 -2.42
CA PRO A 182 33.27 -11.47 -3.22
C PRO A 182 33.01 -11.45 -4.73
N ILE A 183 31.90 -12.05 -5.19
CA ILE A 183 31.52 -12.07 -6.60
C ILE A 183 31.11 -10.67 -7.07
N VAL A 184 30.37 -9.92 -6.23
CA VAL A 184 30.03 -8.52 -6.53
C VAL A 184 31.30 -7.69 -6.69
N LYS A 185 32.23 -7.79 -5.73
CA LYS A 185 33.51 -7.09 -5.81
C LYS A 185 34.29 -7.45 -7.09
N TYR A 186 34.35 -8.72 -7.44
CA TYR A 186 35.01 -9.22 -8.66
C TYR A 186 34.36 -8.63 -9.94
N ILE A 187 33.01 -8.49 -9.98
CA ILE A 187 32.31 -7.85 -11.10
C ILE A 187 32.73 -6.38 -11.24
N PHE A 188 32.87 -5.65 -10.14
CA PHE A 188 33.35 -4.26 -10.15
C PHE A 188 34.81 -4.19 -10.61
N ASP A 189 35.68 -5.05 -10.13
CA ASP A 189 37.11 -5.10 -10.53
C ASP A 189 37.26 -5.38 -12.03
N LEU A 190 36.52 -6.34 -12.57
CA LEU A 190 36.50 -6.63 -14.01
C LEU A 190 35.99 -5.43 -14.83
N THR A 191 35.04 -4.66 -14.31
CA THR A 191 34.55 -3.47 -14.99
C THR A 191 35.58 -2.34 -15.00
N VAL A 192 36.33 -2.14 -13.92
CA VAL A 192 37.45 -1.20 -13.85
C VAL A 192 38.57 -1.61 -14.82
N SER A 193 38.83 -2.90 -15.00
CA SER A 193 39.78 -3.42 -15.99
C SER A 193 39.29 -3.29 -17.46
N GLY A 194 38.12 -2.68 -17.69
CA GLY A 194 37.60 -2.37 -19.01
C GLY A 194 36.67 -3.41 -19.62
N LYS A 195 36.32 -4.50 -18.93
CA LYS A 195 35.37 -5.50 -19.42
C LYS A 195 33.93 -4.92 -19.44
N GLY A 196 33.16 -5.29 -20.47
CA GLY A 196 31.74 -4.95 -20.56
C GLY A 196 30.86 -5.99 -19.85
N PRO A 197 29.59 -5.67 -19.55
CA PRO A 197 28.68 -6.57 -18.83
C PRO A 197 28.52 -7.96 -19.47
N ASP A 198 28.45 -8.04 -20.79
CA ASP A 198 28.31 -9.33 -21.49
C ASP A 198 29.61 -10.15 -21.43
N ALA A 199 30.79 -9.52 -21.48
CA ALA A 199 32.07 -10.19 -21.30
C ALA A 199 32.22 -10.71 -19.86
N ILE A 200 31.81 -9.93 -18.87
CA ILE A 200 31.81 -10.34 -17.45
C ILE A 200 30.86 -11.52 -17.26
N ALA A 201 29.66 -11.47 -17.84
CA ALA A 201 28.69 -12.56 -17.76
C ALA A 201 29.27 -13.89 -18.26
N ARG A 202 30.01 -13.89 -19.39
CA ARG A 202 30.71 -15.08 -19.93
C ARG A 202 31.79 -15.56 -18.96
N ILE A 203 32.61 -14.67 -18.42
CA ILE A 203 33.66 -15.03 -17.44
C ILE A 203 33.05 -15.72 -16.23
N LEU A 204 31.93 -15.20 -15.68
CA LEU A 204 31.23 -15.80 -14.54
C LEU A 204 30.66 -17.19 -14.91
N GLU A 205 30.12 -17.35 -16.12
CA GLU A 205 29.63 -18.64 -16.65
C GLU A 205 30.75 -19.67 -16.80
N ASP A 206 31.87 -19.28 -17.40
CA ASP A 206 33.05 -20.13 -17.56
C ASP A 206 33.62 -20.60 -16.21
N GLN A 207 33.57 -19.73 -15.21
CA GLN A 207 33.99 -20.06 -13.84
C GLN A 207 32.92 -20.81 -13.04
N LYS A 208 31.79 -21.15 -13.65
CA LYS A 208 30.64 -21.84 -13.00
C LYS A 208 30.14 -21.13 -11.73
N VAL A 209 30.13 -19.82 -11.76
CA VAL A 209 29.55 -19.01 -10.67
C VAL A 209 28.03 -19.10 -10.73
N LEU A 210 27.40 -19.50 -9.64
CA LEU A 210 25.94 -19.59 -9.57
C LEU A 210 25.29 -18.20 -9.79
N THR A 211 24.29 -18.16 -10.65
CA THR A 211 23.46 -16.95 -10.82
C THR A 211 22.72 -16.59 -9.53
N THR A 212 22.30 -15.35 -9.40
CA THR A 212 21.50 -14.87 -8.25
C THR A 212 20.29 -15.75 -7.97
N LYS A 213 19.61 -16.20 -9.04
CA LYS A 213 18.43 -17.08 -8.95
C LYS A 213 18.81 -18.51 -8.50
N ALA A 214 19.93 -19.03 -9.02
CA ALA A 214 20.41 -20.36 -8.69
C ALA A 214 20.89 -20.45 -7.23
N LEU A 215 21.65 -19.46 -6.76
CA LEU A 215 22.08 -19.37 -5.36
C LEU A 215 20.89 -19.29 -4.41
N TYR A 216 19.87 -18.49 -4.75
CA TYR A 216 18.65 -18.42 -3.96
C TYR A 216 17.87 -19.75 -3.93
N ALA A 217 17.78 -20.45 -5.07
CA ALA A 217 17.12 -21.75 -5.16
C ALA A 217 17.84 -22.81 -4.30
N GLN A 218 19.18 -22.86 -4.40
CA GLN A 218 20.03 -23.75 -3.61
C GLN A 218 19.78 -23.55 -2.10
N ARG A 219 19.84 -22.31 -1.63
CA ARG A 219 19.64 -21.97 -0.20
C ARG A 219 18.24 -22.25 0.33
N LYS A 220 17.24 -22.23 -0.54
CA LYS A 220 15.84 -22.49 -0.18
C LYS A 220 15.39 -23.91 -0.44
N GLY A 221 16.29 -24.80 -0.87
CA GLY A 221 15.95 -26.18 -1.24
C GLY A 221 14.93 -26.25 -2.40
N LYS A 222 14.91 -25.23 -3.27
CA LYS A 222 14.03 -25.20 -4.45
C LYS A 222 14.72 -25.84 -5.65
N PRO A 223 13.96 -26.32 -6.65
CA PRO A 223 14.53 -26.82 -7.89
C PRO A 223 15.46 -25.79 -8.51
N MET A 224 16.65 -26.25 -8.92
CA MET A 224 17.62 -25.41 -9.60
C MET A 224 17.09 -24.99 -10.98
N PRO A 225 17.39 -23.75 -11.42
CA PRO A 225 17.06 -23.34 -12.79
C PRO A 225 17.82 -24.23 -13.81
N GLU A 226 17.25 -24.37 -15.00
CA GLU A 226 17.80 -25.18 -16.08
C GLU A 226 19.27 -24.82 -16.44
N ARG A 227 19.60 -23.51 -16.36
CA ARG A 227 20.95 -22.98 -16.60
C ARG A 227 21.48 -22.24 -15.39
N PRO A 228 21.98 -22.92 -14.35
CA PRO A 228 22.31 -22.30 -13.06
C PRO A 228 23.50 -21.35 -13.12
N TYR A 229 24.37 -21.45 -14.12
CA TYR A 229 25.58 -20.64 -14.28
C TYR A 229 25.46 -19.59 -15.39
N HIS A 230 24.36 -19.58 -16.15
CA HIS A 230 24.19 -18.67 -17.28
C HIS A 230 23.81 -17.26 -16.81
N TRP A 231 24.80 -16.39 -16.72
CA TRP A 231 24.66 -14.99 -16.42
C TRP A 231 24.23 -14.20 -17.65
N ALA A 232 23.20 -13.36 -17.50
CA ALA A 232 22.83 -12.37 -18.50
C ALA A 232 23.60 -11.07 -18.27
N GLY A 233 24.11 -10.43 -19.32
CA GLY A 233 24.76 -9.13 -19.22
C GLY A 233 23.90 -8.06 -18.55
N GLN A 234 22.56 -8.13 -18.74
CA GLN A 234 21.62 -7.26 -18.04
C GLN A 234 21.63 -7.44 -16.51
N SER A 235 21.83 -8.66 -16.01
CA SER A 235 21.94 -8.92 -14.58
C SER A 235 23.22 -8.31 -14.01
N VAL A 236 24.33 -8.42 -14.73
CA VAL A 236 25.59 -7.77 -14.37
C VAL A 236 25.44 -6.26 -14.40
N ALA A 237 24.84 -5.69 -15.45
CA ALA A 237 24.55 -4.26 -15.54
C ALA A 237 23.71 -3.76 -14.37
N GLY A 238 22.69 -4.53 -13.97
CA GLY A 238 21.85 -4.21 -12.82
C GLY A 238 22.60 -4.26 -11.47
N ILE A 239 23.61 -5.12 -11.34
CA ILE A 239 24.51 -5.11 -10.18
C ILE A 239 25.34 -3.82 -10.17
N LEU A 240 25.98 -3.47 -11.28
CA LEU A 240 26.83 -2.30 -11.40
C LEU A 240 26.09 -0.96 -11.20
N GLU A 241 24.77 -0.92 -11.34
CA GLU A 241 23.94 0.28 -11.12
C GLU A 241 23.65 0.57 -9.66
N ARG A 242 23.80 -0.41 -8.79
CA ARG A 242 23.34 -0.31 -7.40
C ARG A 242 24.33 0.45 -6.53
N MET A 243 23.91 1.61 -6.05
CA MET A 243 24.67 2.41 -5.12
C MET A 243 24.77 1.77 -3.73
N GLU A 244 23.84 0.89 -3.38
CA GLU A 244 23.81 0.21 -2.08
C GLU A 244 25.10 -0.59 -1.78
N TYR A 245 25.87 -0.94 -2.78
CA TYR A 245 27.17 -1.62 -2.60
C TYR A 245 28.24 -0.73 -1.96
N THR A 246 28.03 0.58 -1.92
CA THR A 246 28.92 1.52 -1.19
C THR A 246 28.60 1.62 0.31
N GLY A 247 27.67 0.79 0.82
CA GLY A 247 27.29 0.79 2.23
C GLY A 247 26.13 1.71 2.58
N CYS A 248 25.43 2.27 1.59
CA CYS A 248 24.31 3.16 1.80
C CYS A 248 22.94 2.47 1.64
N THR A 249 21.94 2.96 2.37
CA THR A 249 20.53 2.68 2.07
C THR A 249 20.03 3.65 1.01
N CYS A 250 19.41 3.14 -0.05
CA CYS A 250 18.81 3.94 -1.10
C CYS A 250 17.32 3.62 -1.24
N ASN A 251 16.48 4.46 -0.64
CA ASN A 251 15.02 4.32 -0.63
C ASN A 251 14.35 5.23 -1.65
N PHE A 252 13.07 4.99 -1.95
CA PHE A 252 12.24 5.78 -2.87
C PHE A 252 12.77 5.89 -4.30
N LYS A 253 13.43 4.86 -4.83
CA LYS A 253 13.91 4.83 -6.22
C LYS A 253 12.79 4.95 -7.27
N ILE A 254 11.58 4.56 -6.90
CA ILE A 254 10.41 4.56 -7.76
C ILE A 254 9.19 5.06 -6.99
N TYR A 255 8.28 5.72 -7.70
CA TYR A 255 6.99 6.12 -7.15
C TYR A 255 5.84 5.72 -8.09
N SER A 256 4.61 5.80 -7.59
CA SER A 256 3.39 5.64 -8.37
C SER A 256 2.52 6.88 -8.22
N LYS A 257 2.07 7.48 -9.34
CA LYS A 257 1.23 8.69 -9.33
C LYS A 257 -0.11 8.49 -8.62
N SER A 258 -0.70 7.31 -8.74
CA SER A 258 -2.02 7.02 -8.19
C SER A 258 -2.11 5.57 -7.75
N TYR A 259 -2.98 5.28 -6.78
CA TYR A 259 -3.28 3.92 -6.37
C TYR A 259 -4.00 3.12 -7.48
N LYS A 260 -4.71 3.80 -8.39
CA LYS A 260 -5.39 3.20 -9.55
C LYS A 260 -4.41 2.85 -10.68
N LEU A 261 -3.28 3.57 -10.79
CA LEU A 261 -2.27 3.36 -11.83
C LEU A 261 -1.14 2.51 -11.29
N LYS A 262 -1.02 1.29 -11.78
CA LYS A 262 0.06 0.36 -11.40
C LYS A 262 1.42 0.70 -12.00
N GLN A 263 1.49 1.80 -12.79
CA GLN A 263 2.73 2.24 -13.42
C GLN A 263 3.70 2.76 -12.36
N ARG A 264 4.90 2.18 -12.36
CA ARG A 264 6.02 2.60 -11.53
C ARG A 264 6.90 3.56 -12.34
N ILE A 265 7.18 4.71 -11.78
CA ILE A 265 7.98 5.77 -12.42
C ILE A 265 9.27 5.90 -11.60
N PRO A 266 10.47 5.89 -12.24
CA PRO A 266 11.71 6.19 -11.53
C PRO A 266 11.67 7.61 -10.95
N ASN A 267 12.13 7.75 -9.71
CA ASN A 267 12.38 9.06 -9.11
C ASN A 267 13.67 9.66 -9.66
N SER A 268 13.75 10.99 -9.63
CA SER A 268 15.01 11.69 -9.85
C SER A 268 15.98 11.37 -8.70
N PRO A 269 17.30 11.44 -8.92
CA PRO A 269 18.28 11.23 -7.84
C PRO A 269 18.05 12.15 -6.62
N GLU A 270 17.52 13.35 -6.84
CA GLU A 270 17.20 14.33 -5.80
C GLU A 270 16.01 13.95 -4.93
N ASP A 271 15.07 13.16 -5.48
CA ASP A 271 13.88 12.66 -4.76
C ASP A 271 14.13 11.32 -4.05
N MET A 272 15.31 10.74 -4.24
CA MET A 272 15.71 9.52 -3.55
C MET A 272 16.23 9.86 -2.15
N PHE A 273 15.88 9.02 -1.18
CA PHE A 273 16.46 9.13 0.16
C PHE A 273 17.66 8.21 0.26
N ILE A 274 18.86 8.81 0.39
CA ILE A 274 20.12 8.08 0.51
C ILE A 274 20.70 8.36 1.90
N LEU A 275 20.88 7.29 2.66
CA LEU A 275 21.51 7.34 3.98
C LEU A 275 22.83 6.57 3.91
N PRO A 276 23.99 7.24 4.14
CA PRO A 276 25.29 6.59 4.12
C PRO A 276 25.50 5.70 5.37
N ASP A 277 26.46 4.81 5.28
CA ASP A 277 26.99 4.01 6.40
C ASP A 277 25.92 3.21 7.17
N THR A 278 24.96 2.64 6.43
CA THR A 278 23.90 1.81 7.02
C THR A 278 24.24 0.31 7.04
N GLN A 279 25.22 -0.10 6.25
CA GLN A 279 25.72 -1.48 6.15
C GLN A 279 27.18 -1.50 5.71
N ASP A 280 27.86 -2.64 5.87
CA ASP A 280 29.23 -2.81 5.41
C ASP A 280 29.31 -2.68 3.88
N ALA A 281 30.23 -1.85 3.40
CA ALA A 281 30.42 -1.62 1.96
C ALA A 281 31.13 -2.81 1.30
N ILE A 282 30.65 -3.24 0.12
CA ILE A 282 31.34 -4.23 -0.74
C ILE A 282 32.39 -3.55 -1.61
N VAL A 283 32.11 -2.32 -2.05
CA VAL A 283 33.01 -1.52 -2.89
C VAL A 283 33.09 -0.10 -2.34
N SER A 284 34.24 0.58 -2.57
CA SER A 284 34.39 1.97 -2.17
C SER A 284 33.58 2.90 -3.06
N GLN A 285 33.20 4.08 -2.54
CA GLN A 285 32.51 5.11 -3.33
C GLN A 285 33.30 5.48 -4.59
N ALA A 286 34.63 5.66 -4.46
CA ALA A 286 35.50 5.99 -5.59
C ALA A 286 35.49 4.92 -6.70
N GLN A 287 35.44 3.63 -6.33
CA GLN A 287 35.34 2.53 -7.28
C GLN A 287 33.98 2.53 -7.98
N TRP A 288 32.89 2.76 -7.24
CA TRP A 288 31.55 2.86 -7.80
C TRP A 288 31.45 4.04 -8.79
N ASP A 289 31.92 5.24 -8.41
CA ASP A 289 31.92 6.41 -9.27
C ASP A 289 32.68 6.16 -10.57
N ARG A 290 33.87 5.55 -10.47
CA ARG A 290 34.68 5.18 -11.63
C ARG A 290 33.94 4.26 -12.57
N VAL A 291 33.23 3.28 -12.04
CA VAL A 291 32.40 2.36 -12.84
C VAL A 291 31.26 3.08 -13.53
N GLN A 292 30.59 4.03 -12.86
CA GLN A 292 29.53 4.84 -13.50
C GLN A 292 30.07 5.70 -14.65
N GLU A 293 31.25 6.31 -14.51
CA GLU A 293 31.91 7.04 -15.59
C GLU A 293 32.19 6.15 -16.80
N LEU A 294 32.78 4.98 -16.59
CA LEU A 294 33.08 4.01 -17.66
C LEU A 294 31.82 3.56 -18.39
N ARG A 295 30.72 3.41 -17.66
CA ARG A 295 29.42 2.99 -18.23
C ARG A 295 28.76 4.10 -19.03
N LYS A 296 28.86 5.37 -18.60
CA LYS A 296 28.34 6.54 -19.34
C LYS A 296 29.03 6.64 -20.71
N ASN A 297 30.34 6.49 -20.75
CA ASN A 297 31.13 6.64 -21.97
C ASN A 297 30.93 5.48 -22.98
N LYS A 298 30.43 4.30 -22.53
CA LYS A 298 30.16 3.13 -23.39
C LYS A 298 28.72 3.04 -23.88
N ARG A 299 27.80 3.90 -23.45
CA ARG A 299 26.44 3.92 -23.97
C ARG A 299 26.44 4.37 -25.43
N ARG A 300 26.09 3.45 -26.36
CA ARG A 300 25.82 3.82 -27.75
C ARG A 300 24.65 4.79 -27.76
N PRO A 301 24.73 5.92 -28.51
CA PRO A 301 23.58 6.80 -28.68
C PRO A 301 22.41 5.98 -29.27
N THR A 302 21.21 6.19 -28.73
CA THR A 302 19.98 5.57 -29.26
C THR A 302 19.80 6.05 -30.71
N LYS A 303 19.27 5.20 -31.60
CA LYS A 303 19.01 5.52 -33.02
C LYS A 303 18.25 6.84 -33.24
N ALA A 304 17.49 7.31 -32.26
CA ALA A 304 16.78 8.60 -32.31
C ALA A 304 17.70 9.83 -32.17
N ALA A 305 18.96 9.66 -31.79
CA ALA A 305 19.93 10.76 -31.63
C ALA A 305 20.94 10.85 -32.80
N VAL A 306 20.79 10.04 -33.85
CA VAL A 306 21.62 10.13 -35.04
C VAL A 306 20.98 11.14 -35.99
N SER A 307 21.41 12.40 -35.89
CA SER A 307 21.16 13.40 -36.93
C SER A 307 21.97 13.01 -38.16
N TYR A 308 21.29 12.62 -39.24
CA TYR A 308 21.92 12.41 -40.55
C TYR A 308 22.26 13.77 -41.14
N THR A 309 23.50 14.22 -41.00
CA THR A 309 24.04 15.26 -41.88
C THR A 309 24.44 14.61 -43.20
N HIS A 310 23.56 14.66 -44.18
CA HIS A 310 23.91 14.40 -45.58
C HIS A 310 24.85 15.50 -46.04
N LEU A 311 26.12 15.18 -46.16
CA LEU A 311 27.03 15.94 -46.99
C LEU A 311 26.63 15.68 -48.46
N THR A 312 25.91 16.61 -49.08
CA THR A 312 25.75 16.65 -50.52
C THR A 312 27.08 17.07 -51.10
N LEU A 313 27.75 16.17 -51.81
CA LEU A 313 28.87 16.54 -52.68
C LEU A 313 28.36 17.44 -53.80
N PRO A 314 29.02 18.54 -54.10
CA PRO A 314 28.67 19.33 -55.28
C PRO A 314 29.02 18.53 -56.56
N THR A 315 28.01 18.33 -57.39
CA THR A 315 28.17 17.84 -58.79
C THR A 315 28.76 18.99 -59.61
N THR A 316 29.97 18.77 -60.07
CA THR A 316 30.57 19.54 -61.18
C THR A 316 29.99 19.07 -62.52
#